data_583b7edaeb3be7db106aed457fc47770
#
_entry.id   583b7edaeb3be7db106aed457fc47770
#
_cell.length_a   1.000
_cell.length_b   1.000
_cell.length_c   1.000
_cell.angle_alpha   90.00
_cell.angle_beta   90.00
_cell.angle_gamma   90.00
#
_symmetry.space_group_name_H-M   'P 1'
#
loop_
_entity.id
_entity.type
_entity.pdbx_description
1 polymer ?
#
loop_
_entity_poly.entity_id
_entity_poly.type
_entity_poly.pdbx_seq_one_letter_code
_entity_poly.pdbx_strand_id
1 'polypeptide(L)'
;MKKLCATLLIFLVIQPLLAQEKITFISANPFNFRDIIVNLEKQESQEVFGTLKLPKTNTENEKFPLIIALAGSKGWAEHHIDYLQMYREMGIATFEINSFKSRNVTSTVGSQIAVTTAMMILDSYKALDVLCNHPNINSDKIAVTGWSLGGGVALYAGWEPLRKAINPAHSFVAHLAFYPPCIVEPLNLNFTSAPIRILIGELDNWTPADPCVELVSKLQDSGADINSTVYRESHHSFDRESDPIIDPEGYVLTNCRYKMKNDGTLLTNRLNLPIRTPLFQKISLACCAKRGPTYGGNTDARNASFKFSREFMKEHLLE
;
A
#
# COMPACT_ATOMS: atom_id res chain seq x y z
N MET A 1 -23.52 4.01 70.18
CA MET A 1 -22.66 3.41 69.13
C MET A 1 -23.28 3.75 67.76
N LYS A 2 -22.74 4.77 67.08
CA LYS A 2 -23.20 5.17 65.73
C LYS A 2 -22.31 4.47 64.69
N LYS A 3 -22.92 3.60 63.86
CA LYS A 3 -22.26 2.91 62.75
C LYS A 3 -22.14 3.94 61.59
N LEU A 4 -20.91 4.27 61.23
CA LEU A 4 -20.59 5.07 60.05
C LEU A 4 -20.59 4.10 58.84
N CYS A 5 -21.57 4.22 57.93
CA CYS A 5 -21.56 3.54 56.63
C CYS A 5 -20.71 4.40 55.66
N ALA A 6 -19.52 3.93 55.32
CA ALA A 6 -18.72 4.52 54.29
C ALA A 6 -19.19 3.99 52.90
N THR A 7 -19.82 4.85 52.12
CA THR A 7 -20.21 4.55 50.75
C THR A 7 -18.99 4.72 49.86
N LEU A 8 -18.46 3.61 49.35
CA LEU A 8 -17.34 3.60 48.38
C LEU A 8 -17.91 3.95 47.00
N LEU A 9 -17.65 5.18 46.53
CA LEU A 9 -17.92 5.58 45.16
C LEU A 9 -16.83 5.00 44.25
N ILE A 10 -17.16 3.94 43.51
CA ILE A 10 -16.32 3.41 42.45
C ILE A 10 -16.49 4.32 41.22
N PHE A 11 -15.51 5.19 40.95
CA PHE A 11 -15.41 5.87 39.67
C PHE A 11 -14.99 4.87 38.61
N LEU A 12 -15.93 4.41 37.78
CA LEU A 12 -15.63 3.71 36.53
C LEU A 12 -15.01 4.73 35.60
N VAL A 13 -13.69 4.70 35.45
CA VAL A 13 -12.99 5.41 34.36
C VAL A 13 -13.32 4.65 33.10
N ILE A 14 -14.33 5.10 32.36
CA ILE A 14 -14.60 4.64 31.00
C ILE A 14 -13.44 5.20 30.17
N GLN A 15 -12.40 4.37 29.94
CA GLN A 15 -11.41 4.71 28.91
C GLN A 15 -12.16 4.71 27.59
N PRO A 16 -12.07 5.77 26.78
CA PRO A 16 -12.63 5.74 25.43
C PRO A 16 -11.93 4.62 24.68
N LEU A 17 -12.67 3.55 24.39
CA LEU A 17 -12.22 2.50 23.48
C LEU A 17 -11.97 3.22 22.17
N LEU A 18 -10.73 3.15 21.63
CA LEU A 18 -10.44 3.60 20.28
C LEU A 18 -11.49 2.97 19.37
N ALA A 19 -12.33 3.78 18.75
CA ALA A 19 -13.40 3.26 17.90
C ALA A 19 -12.74 2.53 16.72
N GLN A 20 -12.79 1.20 16.79
CA GLN A 20 -12.30 0.30 15.76
C GLN A 20 -13.49 -0.35 15.11
N GLU A 21 -13.63 -0.18 13.80
CA GLU A 21 -14.73 -0.72 13.03
C GLU A 21 -14.21 -1.67 11.94
N LYS A 22 -14.83 -2.85 11.82
CA LYS A 22 -14.61 -3.75 10.70
C LYS A 22 -15.58 -3.39 9.58
N ILE A 23 -15.05 -2.94 8.45
CA ILE A 23 -15.84 -2.63 7.26
C ILE A 23 -15.58 -3.70 6.20
N THR A 24 -16.65 -4.28 5.67
CA THR A 24 -16.63 -5.31 4.63
C THR A 24 -17.18 -4.75 3.33
N PHE A 25 -16.57 -5.11 2.22
CA PHE A 25 -16.97 -4.67 0.88
C PHE A 25 -16.71 -5.75 -0.16
N ILE A 26 -17.38 -5.63 -1.31
CA ILE A 26 -17.20 -6.57 -2.42
C ILE A 26 -16.13 -6.07 -3.38
N SER A 27 -15.14 -6.93 -3.60
CA SER A 27 -14.05 -6.81 -4.57
C SER A 27 -14.06 -8.01 -5.53
N ALA A 28 -12.94 -8.29 -6.18
CA ALA A 28 -12.76 -9.47 -7.02
C ALA A 28 -11.31 -9.97 -7.01
N ASN A 29 -11.02 -11.04 -7.77
CA ASN A 29 -9.72 -11.70 -7.85
C ASN A 29 -9.01 -11.54 -9.21
N PRO A 30 -8.82 -10.31 -9.75
CA PRO A 30 -8.04 -10.11 -10.97
C PRO A 30 -6.58 -10.55 -10.76
N PHE A 31 -6.06 -11.39 -11.66
CA PHE A 31 -4.67 -11.84 -11.55
C PHE A 31 -3.68 -10.71 -11.91
N ASN A 32 -4.00 -9.90 -12.92
CA ASN A 32 -3.15 -8.84 -13.44
C ASN A 32 -3.95 -7.57 -13.78
N PHE A 33 -3.28 -6.49 -14.18
CA PHE A 33 -3.94 -5.22 -14.49
C PHE A 33 -4.87 -5.30 -15.71
N ARG A 34 -4.57 -6.19 -16.67
CA ARG A 34 -5.44 -6.41 -17.82
C ARG A 34 -6.80 -6.98 -17.41
N ASP A 35 -6.82 -7.84 -16.40
CA ASP A 35 -8.08 -8.40 -15.88
C ASP A 35 -8.98 -7.31 -15.30
N ILE A 36 -8.40 -6.25 -14.74
CA ILE A 36 -9.15 -5.07 -14.30
C ILE A 36 -9.63 -4.23 -15.48
N ILE A 37 -8.74 -3.92 -16.44
CA ILE A 37 -9.06 -2.95 -17.51
C ILE A 37 -9.99 -3.55 -18.55
N VAL A 38 -9.89 -4.84 -18.84
CA VAL A 38 -10.57 -5.47 -19.99
C VAL A 38 -11.61 -6.51 -19.58
N ASN A 39 -11.47 -7.12 -18.40
CA ASN A 39 -12.29 -8.27 -17.99
C ASN A 39 -12.81 -8.18 -16.56
N LEU A 40 -12.95 -6.99 -15.99
CA LEU A 40 -13.32 -6.84 -14.56
C LEU A 40 -14.64 -7.54 -14.22
N GLU A 41 -15.63 -7.43 -15.11
CA GLU A 41 -16.95 -8.03 -14.93
C GLU A 41 -16.96 -9.56 -14.97
N LYS A 42 -15.85 -10.18 -15.44
CA LYS A 42 -15.68 -11.64 -15.50
C LYS A 42 -14.87 -12.20 -14.32
N GLN A 43 -14.36 -11.31 -13.45
CA GLN A 43 -13.57 -11.74 -12.32
C GLN A 43 -14.46 -12.30 -11.22
N GLU A 44 -13.97 -13.37 -10.57
CA GLU A 44 -14.65 -13.95 -9.42
C GLU A 44 -14.77 -12.92 -8.29
N SER A 45 -15.99 -12.76 -7.77
CA SER A 45 -16.31 -11.87 -6.68
C SER A 45 -15.61 -12.32 -5.39
N GLN A 46 -15.08 -11.37 -4.63
CA GLN A 46 -14.39 -11.61 -3.37
C GLN A 46 -14.87 -10.62 -2.31
N GLU A 47 -15.39 -11.15 -1.21
CA GLU A 47 -15.62 -10.34 -0.03
C GLU A 47 -14.29 -10.00 0.63
N VAL A 48 -14.02 -8.70 0.81
CA VAL A 48 -12.83 -8.18 1.45
C VAL A 48 -13.23 -7.33 2.65
N PHE A 49 -12.42 -7.37 3.70
CA PHE A 49 -12.61 -6.50 4.85
C PHE A 49 -11.37 -5.68 5.17
N GLY A 50 -11.59 -4.57 5.84
CA GLY A 50 -10.56 -3.77 6.47
C GLY A 50 -10.98 -3.33 7.86
N THR A 51 -10.04 -2.72 8.56
CA THR A 51 -10.24 -2.19 9.91
C THR A 51 -10.06 -0.67 9.88
N LEU A 52 -11.16 0.04 10.09
CA LEU A 52 -11.15 1.49 10.30
C LEU A 52 -10.80 1.79 11.75
N LYS A 53 -9.85 2.69 11.96
CA LYS A 53 -9.48 3.22 13.28
C LYS A 53 -9.50 4.74 13.21
N LEU A 54 -10.36 5.35 14.00
CA LEU A 54 -10.47 6.81 14.08
C LEU A 54 -9.44 7.36 15.08
N PRO A 55 -8.99 8.62 14.91
CA PRO A 55 -8.26 9.36 15.93
C PRO A 55 -9.08 9.47 17.23
N LYS A 56 -8.39 9.75 18.34
CA LYS A 56 -9.08 10.10 19.59
C LYS A 56 -9.74 11.47 19.42
N THR A 57 -11.04 11.53 19.68
CA THR A 57 -11.80 12.78 19.65
C THR A 57 -12.80 12.83 20.77
N ASN A 58 -13.16 14.04 21.20
CA ASN A 58 -14.25 14.31 22.12
C ASN A 58 -15.49 14.90 21.40
N THR A 59 -15.41 15.03 20.07
CA THR A 59 -16.46 15.65 19.24
C THR A 59 -17.25 14.55 18.54
N GLU A 60 -18.56 14.53 18.73
CA GLU A 60 -19.46 13.64 17.98
C GLU A 60 -19.55 14.09 16.53
N ASN A 61 -19.63 13.13 15.58
CA ASN A 61 -19.78 13.36 14.14
C ASN A 61 -18.63 14.13 13.47
N GLU A 62 -17.45 14.16 14.07
CA GLU A 62 -16.26 14.73 13.43
C GLU A 62 -15.87 13.92 12.19
N LYS A 63 -15.53 14.63 11.09
CA LYS A 63 -15.02 14.01 9.87
C LYS A 63 -13.51 14.13 9.80
N PHE A 64 -12.85 12.97 9.68
CA PHE A 64 -11.39 12.87 9.62
C PHE A 64 -10.89 12.67 8.20
N PRO A 65 -9.75 13.24 7.82
CA PRO A 65 -9.00 12.74 6.68
C PRO A 65 -8.61 11.28 6.92
N LEU A 66 -8.34 10.54 5.84
CA LEU A 66 -8.13 9.09 5.92
C LEU A 66 -6.87 8.67 5.15
N ILE A 67 -6.17 7.70 5.68
CA ILE A 67 -5.15 6.93 4.96
C ILE A 67 -5.65 5.50 4.78
N ILE A 68 -5.82 5.06 3.52
CA ILE A 68 -6.01 3.65 3.16
C ILE A 68 -4.64 3.01 3.04
N ALA A 69 -4.41 1.95 3.81
CA ALA A 69 -3.09 1.35 3.98
C ALA A 69 -3.06 -0.11 3.53
N LEU A 70 -1.98 -0.51 2.85
CA LEU A 70 -1.78 -1.83 2.24
C LEU A 70 -0.50 -2.49 2.75
N ALA A 71 -0.62 -3.72 3.23
CA ALA A 71 0.50 -4.51 3.74
C ALA A 71 1.43 -5.02 2.63
N GLY A 72 2.63 -5.44 3.01
CA GLY A 72 3.58 -6.13 2.14
C GLY A 72 3.22 -7.60 1.87
N SER A 73 4.05 -8.30 1.12
CA SER A 73 3.84 -9.70 0.69
C SER A 73 3.70 -10.72 1.83
N LYS A 74 4.16 -10.37 3.03
CA LYS A 74 4.04 -11.16 4.27
C LYS A 74 2.87 -10.73 5.16
N GLY A 75 1.95 -9.89 4.66
CA GLY A 75 0.88 -9.31 5.46
C GLY A 75 1.35 -8.13 6.32
N TRP A 76 0.55 -7.80 7.33
CA TRP A 76 0.83 -6.70 8.26
C TRP A 76 2.01 -7.03 9.18
N ALA A 77 2.86 -6.05 9.42
CA ALA A 77 4.02 -6.12 10.32
C ALA A 77 4.03 -4.92 11.27
N GLU A 78 4.75 -5.04 12.38
CA GLU A 78 4.77 -4.07 13.47
C GLU A 78 5.14 -2.66 12.99
N HIS A 79 6.22 -2.53 12.20
CA HIS A 79 6.66 -1.25 11.64
C HIS A 79 5.57 -0.57 10.78
N HIS A 80 4.71 -1.32 10.07
CA HIS A 80 3.55 -0.73 9.38
C HIS A 80 2.57 -0.11 10.38
N ILE A 81 2.30 -0.80 11.48
CA ILE A 81 1.36 -0.36 12.52
C ILE A 81 1.86 0.89 13.23
N ASP A 82 3.17 1.03 13.41
CA ASP A 82 3.80 2.22 14.00
C ASP A 82 3.49 3.49 13.17
N TYR A 83 3.60 3.42 11.84
CA TYR A 83 3.19 4.55 10.97
C TYR A 83 1.69 4.84 11.11
N LEU A 84 0.86 3.82 11.11
CA LEU A 84 -0.58 4.01 11.24
C LEU A 84 -0.96 4.61 12.60
N GLN A 85 -0.26 4.25 13.67
CA GLN A 85 -0.43 4.86 14.97
C GLN A 85 -0.03 6.33 14.93
N MET A 86 1.14 6.65 14.38
CA MET A 86 1.61 8.04 14.19
C MET A 86 0.58 8.89 13.44
N TYR A 87 -0.02 8.38 12.36
CA TYR A 87 -1.04 9.12 11.61
C TYR A 87 -2.29 9.38 12.45
N ARG A 88 -2.74 8.41 13.26
CA ARG A 88 -3.88 8.63 14.17
C ARG A 88 -3.57 9.65 15.26
N GLU A 89 -2.34 9.70 15.76
CA GLU A 89 -1.88 10.72 16.71
C GLU A 89 -1.84 12.13 16.09
N MET A 90 -1.72 12.23 14.76
CA MET A 90 -1.83 13.47 14.00
C MET A 90 -3.27 13.90 13.71
N GLY A 91 -4.28 13.11 14.05
CA GLY A 91 -5.68 13.39 13.73
C GLY A 91 -6.16 12.82 12.38
N ILE A 92 -5.44 11.86 11.80
CA ILE A 92 -5.79 11.21 10.52
C ILE A 92 -6.32 9.80 10.81
N ALA A 93 -7.49 9.46 10.32
CA ALA A 93 -8.04 8.10 10.38
C ALA A 93 -7.21 7.13 9.53
N THR A 94 -7.21 5.86 9.90
CA THR A 94 -6.51 4.82 9.14
C THR A 94 -7.42 3.65 8.82
N PHE A 95 -7.31 3.12 7.60
CA PHE A 95 -8.03 1.93 7.17
C PHE A 95 -7.05 0.85 6.72
N GLU A 96 -6.94 -0.20 7.53
CA GLU A 96 -6.05 -1.35 7.29
C GLU A 96 -6.75 -2.40 6.43
N ILE A 97 -6.48 -2.47 5.12
CA ILE A 97 -7.08 -3.49 4.25
C ILE A 97 -6.47 -4.86 4.55
N ASN A 98 -7.30 -5.88 4.74
CA ASN A 98 -6.91 -7.26 5.00
C ASN A 98 -7.04 -8.15 3.76
N SER A 99 -6.44 -7.75 2.63
CA SER A 99 -6.50 -8.49 1.36
C SER A 99 -6.09 -9.95 1.47
N PHE A 100 -5.09 -10.24 2.30
CA PHE A 100 -4.58 -11.60 2.56
C PHE A 100 -5.55 -12.43 3.37
N LYS A 101 -5.96 -11.95 4.56
CA LYS A 101 -6.89 -12.67 5.43
C LYS A 101 -8.24 -12.91 4.76
N SER A 102 -8.72 -11.97 3.97
CA SER A 102 -9.97 -12.10 3.20
C SER A 102 -9.92 -13.21 2.16
N ARG A 103 -8.73 -13.63 1.74
CA ARG A 103 -8.49 -14.72 0.79
C ARG A 103 -7.90 -15.97 1.46
N ASN A 104 -7.91 -16.03 2.80
CA ASN A 104 -7.31 -17.13 3.59
C ASN A 104 -5.82 -17.39 3.23
N VAL A 105 -5.08 -16.33 2.92
CA VAL A 105 -3.65 -16.35 2.58
C VAL A 105 -2.88 -15.65 3.69
N THR A 106 -1.74 -16.20 4.09
CA THR A 106 -0.83 -15.57 5.07
C THR A 106 0.33 -14.83 4.40
N SER A 107 0.79 -15.32 3.25
CA SER A 107 1.91 -14.75 2.50
C SER A 107 1.80 -15.09 1.02
N THR A 108 2.23 -14.18 0.15
CA THR A 108 2.42 -14.45 -1.30
C THR A 108 3.89 -14.53 -1.70
N VAL A 109 4.82 -14.43 -0.73
CA VAL A 109 6.27 -14.58 -0.97
C VAL A 109 6.57 -15.93 -1.62
N GLY A 110 7.49 -15.94 -2.56
CA GLY A 110 7.88 -17.16 -3.28
C GLY A 110 6.99 -17.53 -4.46
N SER A 111 5.72 -17.15 -4.47
CA SER A 111 4.78 -17.40 -5.60
C SER A 111 4.35 -16.13 -6.33
N GLN A 112 4.07 -15.05 -5.59
CA GLN A 112 3.56 -13.77 -6.10
C GLN A 112 2.24 -13.90 -6.90
N ILE A 113 1.42 -14.92 -6.60
CA ILE A 113 0.20 -15.24 -7.35
C ILE A 113 -1.04 -15.39 -6.48
N ALA A 114 -0.88 -15.73 -5.18
CA ALA A 114 -2.03 -15.97 -4.29
C ALA A 114 -2.77 -14.67 -3.95
N VAL A 115 -2.02 -13.58 -3.72
CA VAL A 115 -2.52 -12.21 -3.65
C VAL A 115 -1.61 -11.36 -4.52
N THR A 116 -2.18 -10.68 -5.52
CA THR A 116 -1.44 -9.90 -6.52
C THR A 116 -1.60 -8.40 -6.30
N THR A 117 -0.71 -7.59 -6.89
CA THR A 117 -0.87 -6.14 -6.89
C THR A 117 -2.22 -5.71 -7.50
N ALA A 118 -2.70 -6.41 -8.53
CA ALA A 118 -3.97 -6.13 -9.18
C ALA A 118 -5.17 -6.33 -8.22
N MET A 119 -5.19 -7.46 -7.48
CA MET A 119 -6.21 -7.70 -6.45
C MET A 119 -6.23 -6.58 -5.41
N MET A 120 -5.06 -6.22 -4.89
CA MET A 120 -4.95 -5.21 -3.83
C MET A 120 -5.26 -3.79 -4.32
N ILE A 121 -4.95 -3.44 -5.57
CA ILE A 121 -5.38 -2.16 -6.16
C ILE A 121 -6.92 -2.11 -6.27
N LEU A 122 -7.54 -3.18 -6.75
CA LEU A 122 -9.00 -3.24 -6.80
C LEU A 122 -9.60 -3.13 -5.40
N ASP A 123 -9.06 -3.86 -4.42
CA ASP A 123 -9.47 -3.76 -3.02
C ASP A 123 -9.37 -2.32 -2.49
N SER A 124 -8.27 -1.60 -2.81
CA SER A 124 -8.07 -0.23 -2.34
C SER A 124 -9.11 0.76 -2.91
N TYR A 125 -9.48 0.63 -4.18
CA TYR A 125 -10.50 1.46 -4.80
C TYR A 125 -11.92 1.11 -4.34
N LYS A 126 -12.21 -0.18 -4.13
CA LYS A 126 -13.49 -0.61 -3.55
C LYS A 126 -13.65 -0.15 -2.10
N ALA A 127 -12.56 -0.15 -1.33
CA ALA A 127 -12.53 0.46 -0.01
C ALA A 127 -12.76 1.99 -0.07
N LEU A 128 -12.11 2.68 -1.00
CA LEU A 128 -12.30 4.12 -1.23
C LEU A 128 -13.77 4.45 -1.46
N ASP A 129 -14.46 3.69 -2.33
CA ASP A 129 -15.89 3.86 -2.65
C ASP A 129 -16.77 3.79 -1.38
N VAL A 130 -16.53 2.79 -0.53
CA VAL A 130 -17.30 2.62 0.71
C VAL A 130 -16.98 3.73 1.71
N LEU A 131 -15.71 4.06 1.88
CA LEU A 131 -15.23 5.02 2.87
C LEU A 131 -15.56 6.48 2.52
N CYS A 132 -15.71 6.82 1.24
CA CYS A 132 -16.22 8.14 0.83
C CYS A 132 -17.63 8.42 1.36
N ASN A 133 -18.42 7.37 1.66
CA ASN A 133 -19.78 7.48 2.20
C ASN A 133 -19.83 7.30 3.72
N HIS A 134 -18.70 7.08 4.40
CA HIS A 134 -18.67 6.88 5.84
C HIS A 134 -18.87 8.20 6.60
N PRO A 135 -19.76 8.25 7.63
CA PRO A 135 -20.13 9.49 8.31
C PRO A 135 -18.96 10.25 8.95
N ASN A 136 -17.94 9.53 9.42
CA ASN A 136 -16.78 10.13 10.08
C ASN A 136 -15.57 10.34 9.14
N ILE A 137 -15.71 10.16 7.83
CA ILE A 137 -14.61 10.35 6.87
C ILE A 137 -14.86 11.57 6.00
N ASN A 138 -13.82 12.38 5.83
CA ASN A 138 -13.78 13.45 4.85
C ASN A 138 -13.39 12.86 3.49
N SER A 139 -14.37 12.70 2.59
CA SER A 139 -14.21 12.11 1.27
C SER A 139 -13.20 12.83 0.36
N ASP A 140 -12.96 14.12 0.62
CA ASP A 140 -12.05 14.95 -0.20
C ASP A 140 -10.59 14.85 0.26
N LYS A 141 -10.32 14.14 1.37
CA LYS A 141 -9.01 14.03 2.01
C LYS A 141 -8.66 12.57 2.31
N ILE A 142 -8.57 11.74 1.26
CA ILE A 142 -8.21 10.31 1.37
C ILE A 142 -6.91 10.03 0.60
N ALA A 143 -5.87 9.61 1.30
CA ALA A 143 -4.58 9.20 0.73
C ALA A 143 -4.44 7.67 0.75
N VAL A 144 -3.48 7.17 -0.04
CA VAL A 144 -3.09 5.75 -0.04
C VAL A 144 -1.62 5.59 0.33
N THR A 145 -1.32 4.61 1.18
CA THR A 145 0.05 4.21 1.52
C THR A 145 0.21 2.69 1.53
N GLY A 146 1.41 2.22 1.35
CA GLY A 146 1.67 0.78 1.42
C GLY A 146 3.15 0.43 1.35
N TRP A 147 3.46 -0.80 1.74
CA TRP A 147 4.81 -1.31 1.91
C TRP A 147 5.08 -2.48 0.96
N SER A 148 6.21 -2.48 0.26
CA SER A 148 6.61 -3.54 -0.65
C SER A 148 5.54 -3.81 -1.72
N LEU A 149 4.89 -4.97 -1.71
CA LEU A 149 3.73 -5.25 -2.57
C LEU A 149 2.65 -4.17 -2.44
N GLY A 150 2.32 -3.76 -1.20
CA GLY A 150 1.41 -2.64 -0.93
C GLY A 150 1.97 -1.29 -1.41
N GLY A 151 3.29 -1.11 -1.39
CA GLY A 151 3.96 0.04 -2.02
C GLY A 151 3.72 0.08 -3.53
N GLY A 152 3.77 -1.07 -4.18
CA GLY A 152 3.36 -1.20 -5.58
C GLY A 152 1.89 -0.82 -5.81
N VAL A 153 1.01 -1.14 -4.87
CA VAL A 153 -0.39 -0.69 -4.92
C VAL A 153 -0.46 0.83 -4.83
N ALA A 154 0.20 1.45 -3.85
CA ALA A 154 0.20 2.90 -3.69
C ALA A 154 0.75 3.62 -4.94
N LEU A 155 1.78 3.08 -5.59
CA LEU A 155 2.33 3.62 -6.83
C LEU A 155 1.37 3.48 -8.02
N TYR A 156 0.97 2.24 -8.34
CA TYR A 156 0.20 1.97 -9.58
C TYR A 156 -1.30 2.28 -9.45
N ALA A 157 -1.83 2.49 -8.26
CA ALA A 157 -3.16 3.09 -8.10
C ALA A 157 -3.23 4.50 -8.74
N GLY A 158 -2.11 5.21 -8.85
CA GLY A 158 -2.03 6.47 -9.58
C GLY A 158 -2.04 6.34 -11.11
N TRP A 159 -1.96 5.14 -11.69
CA TRP A 159 -1.98 4.95 -13.14
C TRP A 159 -3.38 5.14 -13.71
N GLU A 160 -3.57 6.19 -14.49
CA GLU A 160 -4.88 6.65 -14.96
C GLU A 160 -5.73 5.63 -15.73
N PRO A 161 -5.15 4.79 -16.63
CA PRO A 161 -5.95 3.77 -17.29
C PRO A 161 -6.59 2.76 -16.31
N LEU A 162 -5.87 2.42 -15.24
CA LEU A 162 -6.36 1.50 -14.21
C LEU A 162 -7.41 2.16 -13.31
N ARG A 163 -7.12 3.37 -12.82
CA ARG A 163 -8.05 4.15 -12.00
C ARG A 163 -9.39 4.34 -12.68
N LYS A 164 -9.38 4.77 -13.95
CA LYS A 164 -10.60 4.99 -14.73
C LYS A 164 -11.42 3.73 -14.97
N ALA A 165 -10.74 2.57 -15.11
CA ALA A 165 -11.44 1.30 -15.29
C ALA A 165 -12.15 0.81 -14.01
N ILE A 166 -11.58 1.10 -12.83
CA ILE A 166 -12.13 0.66 -11.55
C ILE A 166 -13.21 1.61 -11.05
N ASN A 167 -12.88 2.90 -10.97
CA ASN A 167 -13.75 3.91 -10.36
C ASN A 167 -13.44 5.31 -10.91
N PRO A 168 -14.11 5.73 -11.96
CA PRO A 168 -13.86 7.03 -12.59
C PRO A 168 -14.24 8.24 -11.72
N ALA A 169 -15.10 8.07 -10.69
CA ALA A 169 -15.61 9.16 -9.86
C ALA A 169 -14.69 9.52 -8.68
N HIS A 170 -13.83 8.60 -8.23
CA HIS A 170 -13.00 8.76 -7.04
C HIS A 170 -11.51 8.59 -7.34
N SER A 171 -10.66 9.32 -6.56
CA SER A 171 -9.21 9.22 -6.61
C SER A 171 -8.61 9.52 -5.25
N PHE A 172 -7.39 9.03 -5.02
CA PHE A 172 -6.61 9.42 -3.85
C PHE A 172 -6.00 10.81 -4.04
N VAL A 173 -5.93 11.59 -2.96
CA VAL A 173 -5.32 12.94 -3.00
C VAL A 173 -3.81 12.92 -2.84
N ALA A 174 -3.23 11.82 -2.34
CA ALA A 174 -1.79 11.62 -2.21
C ALA A 174 -1.44 10.13 -2.16
N HIS A 175 -0.25 9.78 -2.66
CA HIS A 175 0.26 8.42 -2.73
C HIS A 175 1.64 8.35 -2.08
N LEU A 176 1.82 7.50 -1.05
CA LEU A 176 3.10 7.25 -0.40
C LEU A 176 3.47 5.77 -0.51
N ALA A 177 4.48 5.46 -1.28
CA ALA A 177 4.92 4.11 -1.59
C ALA A 177 6.26 3.79 -0.92
N PHE A 178 6.26 2.84 0.01
CA PHE A 178 7.48 2.34 0.64
C PHE A 178 8.02 1.15 -0.17
N TYR A 179 9.25 1.29 -0.64
CA TYR A 179 10.01 0.28 -1.39
C TYR A 179 9.15 -0.53 -2.37
N PRO A 180 8.46 0.17 -3.33
CA PRO A 180 7.58 -0.48 -4.29
C PRO A 180 8.36 -1.28 -5.34
N PRO A 181 7.78 -2.34 -5.95
CA PRO A 181 8.37 -3.04 -7.09
C PRO A 181 8.21 -2.22 -8.38
N CYS A 182 9.11 -1.27 -8.65
CA CYS A 182 9.09 -0.42 -9.87
C CYS A 182 9.57 -1.13 -11.15
N ILE A 183 9.71 -2.45 -11.13
CA ILE A 183 10.20 -3.25 -12.26
C ILE A 183 9.25 -3.32 -13.45
N VAL A 184 8.05 -2.75 -13.32
CA VAL A 184 7.04 -2.66 -14.39
C VAL A 184 6.98 -1.22 -14.90
N GLU A 185 7.35 -1.00 -16.15
CA GLU A 185 7.29 0.30 -16.82
C GLU A 185 6.03 0.38 -17.70
N PRO A 186 5.05 1.25 -17.39
CA PRO A 186 3.93 1.51 -18.28
C PRO A 186 4.39 2.20 -19.57
N LEU A 187 3.90 1.73 -20.72
CA LEU A 187 4.12 2.42 -22.00
C LEU A 187 3.30 3.72 -22.11
N ASN A 188 2.23 3.80 -21.35
CA ASN A 188 1.44 5.01 -21.17
C ASN A 188 1.79 5.62 -19.81
N LEU A 189 2.46 6.75 -19.81
CA LEU A 189 2.94 7.45 -18.62
C LEU A 189 1.89 8.40 -18.03
N ASN A 190 0.60 8.23 -18.35
CA ASN A 190 -0.47 9.04 -17.80
C ASN A 190 -0.82 8.57 -16.39
N PHE A 191 -0.36 9.34 -15.41
CA PHE A 191 -0.62 9.14 -13.99
C PHE A 191 -1.51 10.26 -13.43
N THR A 192 -2.03 10.05 -12.24
CA THR A 192 -2.80 11.04 -11.49
C THR A 192 -1.99 12.33 -11.31
N SER A 193 -2.69 13.46 -11.19
CA SER A 193 -2.10 14.74 -10.79
C SER A 193 -1.80 14.82 -9.28
N ALA A 194 -2.31 13.88 -8.49
CA ALA A 194 -2.01 13.80 -7.06
C ALA A 194 -0.53 13.46 -6.84
N PRO A 195 0.12 14.02 -5.81
CA PRO A 195 1.53 13.78 -5.53
C PRO A 195 1.79 12.31 -5.20
N ILE A 196 2.86 11.76 -5.80
CA ILE A 196 3.35 10.41 -5.55
C ILE A 196 4.75 10.51 -4.96
N ARG A 197 5.00 9.88 -3.82
CA ARG A 197 6.33 9.82 -3.20
C ARG A 197 6.73 8.38 -2.97
N ILE A 198 7.98 8.06 -3.36
CA ILE A 198 8.59 6.74 -3.21
C ILE A 198 9.73 6.84 -2.19
N LEU A 199 9.72 5.98 -1.18
CA LEU A 199 10.80 5.82 -0.20
C LEU A 199 11.43 4.46 -0.41
N ILE A 200 12.74 4.38 -0.70
CA ILE A 200 13.39 3.12 -1.07
C ILE A 200 14.82 3.06 -0.56
N GLY A 201 15.30 1.86 -0.25
CA GLY A 201 16.67 1.62 0.19
C GLY A 201 17.64 1.49 -0.98
N GLU A 202 18.85 2.05 -0.86
CA GLU A 202 19.93 1.96 -1.86
C GLU A 202 20.35 0.51 -2.14
N LEU A 203 20.42 -0.32 -1.09
CA LEU A 203 20.84 -1.72 -1.15
C LEU A 203 19.66 -2.68 -1.32
N ASP A 204 18.46 -2.17 -1.62
CA ASP A 204 17.29 -3.01 -1.83
C ASP A 204 17.47 -3.87 -3.09
N ASN A 205 17.63 -5.17 -2.88
CA ASN A 205 17.74 -6.15 -3.96
C ASN A 205 16.45 -6.98 -4.16
N TRP A 206 15.45 -6.79 -3.28
CA TRP A 206 14.11 -7.38 -3.44
C TRP A 206 13.29 -6.56 -4.43
N THR A 207 13.16 -5.26 -4.18
CA THR A 207 12.53 -4.27 -5.06
C THR A 207 13.53 -3.15 -5.33
N PRO A 208 14.46 -3.34 -6.27
CA PRO A 208 15.64 -2.49 -6.42
C PRO A 208 15.32 -1.01 -6.69
N ALA A 209 16.21 -0.12 -6.20
CA ALA A 209 16.03 1.33 -6.30
C ALA A 209 16.17 1.86 -7.73
N ASP A 210 17.10 1.33 -8.53
CA ASP A 210 17.35 1.82 -9.88
C ASP A 210 16.10 1.88 -10.76
N PRO A 211 15.25 0.82 -10.86
CA PRO A 211 14.00 0.91 -11.61
C PRO A 211 13.05 1.98 -11.13
N CYS A 212 13.04 2.26 -9.81
CA CYS A 212 12.19 3.33 -9.26
C CYS A 212 12.71 4.71 -9.69
N VAL A 213 14.01 4.94 -9.61
CA VAL A 213 14.64 6.19 -10.04
C VAL A 213 14.41 6.42 -11.55
N GLU A 214 14.60 5.37 -12.37
CA GLU A 214 14.35 5.42 -13.82
C GLU A 214 12.87 5.73 -14.14
N LEU A 215 11.93 5.07 -13.45
CA LEU A 215 10.50 5.28 -13.64
C LEU A 215 10.10 6.70 -13.22
N VAL A 216 10.60 7.18 -12.07
CA VAL A 216 10.34 8.53 -11.56
C VAL A 216 10.79 9.58 -12.57
N SER A 217 12.01 9.46 -13.10
CA SER A 217 12.50 10.40 -14.13
C SER A 217 11.56 10.48 -15.33
N LYS A 218 11.15 9.33 -15.88
CA LYS A 218 10.23 9.27 -17.02
C LYS A 218 8.86 9.87 -16.73
N LEU A 219 8.34 9.65 -15.52
CA LEU A 219 7.04 10.18 -15.11
C LEU A 219 7.10 11.69 -14.87
N GLN A 220 8.21 12.21 -14.31
CA GLN A 220 8.46 13.66 -14.18
C GLN A 220 8.52 14.32 -15.56
N ASP A 221 9.23 13.72 -16.51
CA ASP A 221 9.32 14.21 -17.90
C ASP A 221 7.93 14.23 -18.58
N SER A 222 7.00 13.37 -18.16
CA SER A 222 5.61 13.35 -18.63
C SER A 222 4.69 14.33 -17.87
N GLY A 223 5.19 15.05 -16.86
CA GLY A 223 4.46 16.06 -16.09
C GLY A 223 3.79 15.54 -14.83
N ALA A 224 4.06 14.32 -14.37
CA ALA A 224 3.53 13.80 -13.12
C ALA A 224 4.25 14.39 -11.90
N ASP A 225 3.50 14.71 -10.84
CA ASP A 225 4.09 15.08 -9.53
C ASP A 225 4.54 13.82 -8.78
N ILE A 226 5.72 13.34 -9.13
CA ILE A 226 6.32 12.15 -8.52
C ILE A 226 7.77 12.42 -8.12
N ASN A 227 8.20 11.86 -6.98
CA ASN A 227 9.59 11.91 -6.55
C ASN A 227 9.97 10.65 -5.76
N SER A 228 11.27 10.36 -5.68
CA SER A 228 11.81 9.26 -4.87
C SER A 228 12.91 9.75 -3.91
N THR A 229 12.90 9.20 -2.69
CA THR A 229 13.97 9.34 -1.71
C THR A 229 14.68 8.00 -1.57
N VAL A 230 15.97 7.96 -1.91
CA VAL A 230 16.81 6.78 -1.78
C VAL A 230 17.61 6.88 -0.48
N TYR A 231 17.38 5.96 0.44
CA TYR A 231 18.08 5.91 1.73
C TYR A 231 19.37 5.09 1.59
N ARG A 232 20.50 5.75 1.90
CA ARG A 232 21.83 5.12 1.82
C ARG A 232 21.94 3.93 2.75
N GLU A 233 22.75 2.93 2.36
CA GLU A 233 23.06 1.73 3.17
C GLU A 233 21.83 0.99 3.70
N SER A 234 20.68 1.12 3.02
CA SER A 234 19.40 0.59 3.45
C SER A 234 18.92 -0.53 2.53
N HIS A 235 18.54 -1.65 3.13
CA HIS A 235 17.95 -2.80 2.44
C HIS A 235 16.42 -2.67 2.29
N HIS A 236 15.76 -3.69 1.73
CA HIS A 236 14.30 -3.80 1.71
C HIS A 236 13.73 -3.75 3.13
N SER A 237 12.59 -3.09 3.31
CA SER A 237 11.98 -2.90 4.64
C SER A 237 12.93 -2.24 5.66
N PHE A 238 13.66 -1.22 5.23
CA PHE A 238 14.64 -0.48 6.04
C PHE A 238 14.03 0.18 7.29
N ASP A 239 12.73 0.30 7.32
CA ASP A 239 11.95 0.89 8.42
C ASP A 239 11.61 -0.10 9.55
N ARG A 240 12.14 -1.33 9.51
CA ARG A 240 12.11 -2.29 10.63
C ARG A 240 13.12 -1.91 11.72
N GLU A 241 12.92 -2.48 12.90
CA GLU A 241 13.90 -2.39 14.01
C GLU A 241 14.91 -3.54 13.99
N SER A 242 14.56 -4.66 13.31
CA SER A 242 15.44 -5.83 13.25
C SER A 242 16.57 -5.65 12.27
N ASP A 243 17.74 -6.22 12.60
CA ASP A 243 18.90 -6.26 11.70
C ASP A 243 18.58 -6.89 10.34
N PRO A 244 19.35 -6.54 9.29
CA PRO A 244 19.18 -7.13 7.97
C PRO A 244 19.43 -8.65 7.96
N ILE A 245 18.50 -9.38 7.36
CA ILE A 245 18.57 -10.84 7.17
C ILE A 245 18.19 -11.22 5.74
N ILE A 246 18.58 -12.44 5.34
CA ILE A 246 18.21 -13.00 4.03
C ILE A 246 16.89 -13.75 4.15
N ASP A 247 15.97 -13.51 3.21
CA ASP A 247 14.74 -14.30 3.03
C ASP A 247 14.96 -15.38 1.96
N PRO A 248 15.05 -16.67 2.31
CA PRO A 248 15.33 -17.72 1.33
C PRO A 248 14.22 -17.92 0.31
N GLU A 249 12.98 -17.55 0.64
CA GLU A 249 11.80 -17.72 -0.23
C GLU A 249 11.54 -16.50 -1.14
N GLY A 250 12.11 -15.34 -0.81
CA GLY A 250 11.94 -14.12 -1.58
C GLY A 250 12.66 -14.13 -2.93
N TYR A 251 12.31 -13.17 -3.79
CA TYR A 251 12.97 -12.96 -5.08
C TYR A 251 13.90 -11.75 -5.05
N VAL A 252 15.13 -11.92 -5.50
CA VAL A 252 16.02 -10.83 -5.90
C VAL A 252 15.63 -10.39 -7.30
N LEU A 253 15.09 -9.17 -7.45
CA LEU A 253 14.53 -8.67 -8.71
C LEU A 253 15.41 -7.67 -9.46
N THR A 254 16.69 -7.56 -9.11
CA THR A 254 17.63 -6.58 -9.67
C THR A 254 17.72 -6.62 -11.21
N ASN A 255 17.57 -7.80 -11.81
CA ASN A 255 17.65 -7.99 -13.26
C ASN A 255 16.28 -8.10 -13.95
N CYS A 256 15.18 -7.99 -13.20
CA CYS A 256 13.84 -8.08 -13.77
C CYS A 256 13.37 -6.71 -14.26
N ARG A 257 12.88 -6.66 -15.48
CA ARG A 257 12.23 -5.49 -16.08
C ARG A 257 11.07 -5.97 -16.95
N TYR A 258 9.96 -5.29 -16.85
CA TYR A 258 8.75 -5.55 -17.62
C TYR A 258 8.21 -4.26 -18.20
N LYS A 259 7.53 -4.35 -19.35
CA LYS A 259 6.74 -3.26 -19.90
C LYS A 259 5.26 -3.54 -19.69
N MET A 260 4.46 -2.50 -19.60
CA MET A 260 3.01 -2.63 -19.47
C MET A 260 2.29 -1.85 -20.56
N LYS A 261 1.43 -2.53 -21.32
CA LYS A 261 0.57 -1.91 -22.35
C LYS A 261 -0.58 -1.11 -21.70
N ASN A 262 -1.25 -0.28 -22.51
CA ASN A 262 -2.42 0.50 -22.09
C ASN A 262 -3.58 -0.37 -21.58
N ASP A 263 -3.70 -1.60 -22.05
CA ASP A 263 -4.70 -2.57 -21.61
C ASP A 263 -4.28 -3.36 -20.36
N GLY A 264 -3.17 -2.97 -19.71
CA GLY A 264 -2.64 -3.64 -18.52
C GLY A 264 -1.87 -4.94 -18.79
N THR A 265 -1.68 -5.34 -20.05
CA THR A 265 -0.89 -6.53 -20.39
C THR A 265 0.59 -6.30 -20.08
N LEU A 266 1.15 -7.11 -19.18
CA LEU A 266 2.58 -7.12 -18.92
C LEU A 266 3.33 -7.84 -20.04
N LEU A 267 4.49 -7.30 -20.42
CA LEU A 267 5.39 -7.85 -21.43
C LEU A 267 6.76 -8.12 -20.83
N THR A 268 7.38 -9.25 -21.22
CA THR A 268 8.80 -9.50 -20.91
C THR A 268 9.68 -8.48 -21.63
N ASN A 269 10.77 -8.03 -20.98
CA ASN A 269 11.61 -6.93 -21.50
C ASN A 269 12.25 -7.24 -22.85
N ARG A 270 12.82 -8.44 -23.05
CA ARG A 270 13.63 -8.76 -24.24
C ARG A 270 12.80 -9.19 -25.45
N LEU A 271 11.76 -10.01 -25.22
CA LEU A 271 10.99 -10.65 -26.28
C LEU A 271 9.58 -10.06 -26.44
N ASN A 272 9.18 -9.13 -25.58
CA ASN A 272 7.83 -8.55 -25.52
C ASN A 272 6.71 -9.61 -25.47
N LEU A 273 6.98 -10.76 -24.84
CA LEU A 273 5.99 -11.84 -24.69
C LEU A 273 4.97 -11.45 -23.60
N PRO A 274 3.67 -11.61 -23.86
CA PRO A 274 2.64 -11.22 -22.90
C PRO A 274 2.55 -12.19 -21.72
N ILE A 275 2.58 -11.67 -20.50
CA ILE A 275 2.40 -12.42 -19.25
C ILE A 275 0.92 -12.36 -18.87
N ARG A 276 0.18 -13.43 -19.17
CA ARG A 276 -1.27 -13.49 -18.95
C ARG A 276 -1.72 -14.52 -17.92
N THR A 277 -0.83 -15.43 -17.52
CA THR A 277 -1.17 -16.54 -16.63
C THR A 277 -0.16 -16.67 -15.50
N PRO A 278 -0.56 -17.24 -14.33
CA PRO A 278 0.35 -17.51 -13.23
C PRO A 278 1.57 -18.36 -13.63
N LEU A 279 1.38 -19.34 -14.50
CA LEU A 279 2.47 -20.18 -15.01
C LEU A 279 3.50 -19.34 -15.77
N PHE A 280 3.02 -18.49 -16.68
CA PHE A 280 3.91 -17.66 -17.49
C PHE A 280 4.64 -16.60 -16.66
N GLN A 281 3.99 -16.09 -15.59
CA GLN A 281 4.65 -15.22 -14.61
C GLN A 281 5.80 -15.94 -13.88
N LYS A 282 5.57 -17.19 -13.44
CA LYS A 282 6.62 -18.00 -12.78
C LYS A 282 7.81 -18.24 -13.73
N ILE A 283 7.55 -18.61 -14.98
CA ILE A 283 8.59 -18.78 -16.00
C ILE A 283 9.36 -17.48 -16.22
N SER A 284 8.66 -16.37 -16.36
CA SER A 284 9.27 -15.06 -16.57
C SER A 284 10.16 -14.63 -15.39
N LEU A 285 9.71 -14.84 -14.15
CA LEU A 285 10.51 -14.60 -12.95
C LEU A 285 11.74 -15.51 -12.90
N ALA A 286 11.62 -16.80 -13.24
CA ALA A 286 12.75 -17.72 -13.27
C ALA A 286 13.84 -17.31 -14.27
N CYS A 287 13.50 -16.52 -15.30
CA CYS A 287 14.47 -16.02 -16.28
C CYS A 287 15.28 -14.80 -15.79
N CYS A 288 14.83 -14.06 -14.78
CA CYS A 288 15.48 -12.82 -14.36
C CYS A 288 15.74 -12.73 -12.85
N ALA A 289 14.98 -13.44 -12.02
CA ALA A 289 15.07 -13.39 -10.58
C ALA A 289 16.04 -14.45 -10.01
N LYS A 290 16.61 -14.15 -8.84
CA LYS A 290 17.32 -15.11 -7.98
C LYS A 290 16.54 -15.24 -6.66
N ARG A 291 16.97 -16.13 -5.78
CA ARG A 291 16.44 -16.26 -4.42
C ARG A 291 17.36 -15.59 -3.41
N GLY A 292 16.80 -15.27 -2.24
CA GLY A 292 17.56 -14.77 -1.12
C GLY A 292 17.79 -13.26 -1.11
N PRO A 293 16.74 -12.41 -1.23
CA PRO A 293 16.90 -10.99 -1.01
C PRO A 293 17.21 -10.69 0.45
N THR A 294 17.89 -9.57 0.69
CA THR A 294 18.16 -9.03 2.02
C THR A 294 17.08 -8.03 2.40
N TYR A 295 16.57 -8.11 3.64
CA TYR A 295 15.64 -7.13 4.19
C TYR A 295 15.91 -6.92 5.68
N GLY A 296 15.65 -5.72 6.18
CA GLY A 296 15.84 -5.37 7.60
C GLY A 296 16.17 -3.90 7.80
N GLY A 297 16.21 -3.51 9.06
CA GLY A 297 16.24 -2.12 9.51
C GLY A 297 17.53 -1.37 9.23
N ASN A 298 17.37 -0.06 9.11
CA ASN A 298 18.40 0.96 9.21
C ASN A 298 17.78 2.11 10.03
N THR A 299 18.31 2.33 11.21
CA THR A 299 17.71 3.28 12.19
C THR A 299 17.61 4.70 11.65
N ASP A 300 18.62 5.19 10.92
CA ASP A 300 18.62 6.54 10.36
C ASP A 300 17.56 6.67 9.25
N ALA A 301 17.49 5.68 8.37
CA ALA A 301 16.48 5.63 7.31
C ALA A 301 15.06 5.50 7.88
N ARG A 302 14.86 4.68 8.92
CA ARG A 302 13.59 4.58 9.64
C ARG A 302 13.16 5.94 10.20
N ASN A 303 14.03 6.60 10.97
CA ASN A 303 13.72 7.90 11.55
C ASN A 303 13.43 8.96 10.48
N ALA A 304 14.23 9.01 9.42
CA ALA A 304 14.04 9.93 8.31
C ALA A 304 12.73 9.68 7.57
N SER A 305 12.35 8.41 7.34
CA SER A 305 11.10 8.04 6.67
C SER A 305 9.87 8.33 7.53
N PHE A 306 9.93 8.15 8.85
CA PHE A 306 8.86 8.58 9.76
C PHE A 306 8.64 10.10 9.71
N LYS A 307 9.73 10.88 9.74
CA LYS A 307 9.66 12.33 9.61
C LYS A 307 9.04 12.73 8.25
N PHE A 308 9.57 12.18 7.17
CA PHE A 308 9.05 12.44 5.82
C PHE A 308 7.56 12.13 5.69
N SER A 309 7.15 10.96 6.18
CA SER A 309 5.76 10.50 6.10
C SER A 309 4.81 11.40 6.88
N ARG A 310 5.25 11.86 8.06
CA ARG A 310 4.52 12.84 8.89
C ARG A 310 4.31 14.15 8.15
N GLU A 311 5.37 14.71 7.59
CA GLU A 311 5.34 15.99 6.87
C GLU A 311 4.49 15.88 5.61
N PHE A 312 4.68 14.84 4.78
CA PHE A 312 3.92 14.60 3.56
C PHE A 312 2.42 14.43 3.82
N MET A 313 2.04 13.59 4.78
CA MET A 313 0.61 13.38 5.09
C MET A 313 -0.02 14.60 5.76
N LYS A 314 0.74 15.39 6.53
CA LYS A 314 0.27 16.66 7.11
C LYS A 314 -0.08 17.66 6.01
N GLU A 315 0.83 17.88 5.06
CA GLU A 315 0.67 18.80 3.94
C GLU A 315 -0.59 18.50 3.10
N HIS A 316 -0.85 17.21 2.80
CA HIS A 316 -1.91 16.84 1.87
C HIS A 316 -3.26 16.48 2.53
N LEU A 317 -3.28 16.21 3.83
CA LEU A 317 -4.49 15.79 4.52
C LEU A 317 -4.97 16.77 5.58
N LEU A 318 -4.06 17.56 6.20
CA LEU A 318 -4.42 18.45 7.31
C LEU A 318 -4.37 19.95 6.94
N GLU A 319 -3.61 20.31 5.93
CA GLU A 319 -3.55 21.66 5.36
C GLU A 319 -4.46 21.77 4.14
#